data_39998996fb41f8611341f766de48e27f
#
_entry.id   39998996fb41f8611341f766de48e27f
#
_cell.length_a   1.000
_cell.length_b   1.000
_cell.length_c   1.000
_cell.angle_alpha   90.00
_cell.angle_beta   90.00
_cell.angle_gamma   90.00
#
_symmetry.space_group_name_H-M   'P 1'
#
loop_
_entity.id
_entity.type
_entity.pdbx_description
1 polymer ?
#
loop_
_entity_poly.entity_id
_entity_poly.type
_entity_poly.pdbx_seq_one_letter_code
_entity_poly.pdbx_strand_id
1 'polypeptide(L)'
;MKKKPIIIMTDSNSGIRQSEAKDLGIFVVPMPFTINDEEYFEDISISQEEFYEFLRQDATVSTSQPSQIYLEETWTNLLKEYEEVVFIPMSSGLSATCENAKNYAKSFDGKVFVVDNKRISCNMKESVFEAIALAKQGKTGSQIKAYLERTSNLFAVYIMVGTLKYLKRGGRISAAAAAIGSALNLKPILTTNGDKFEKVAMVLSVAQAKKKMIQKVKTDIETAFKNEYEKGTMTISVAHTENLAEAEKFKAEIMKELPNLKFRWVDPLSLSVSCHIGPGALAATLGNNAFMDQE
;
A
#
# COMPACT_ATOMS: atom_id res chain seq x y z
N MET A 1 32.08 -15.63 3.26
CA MET A 1 30.93 -16.26 3.95
C MET A 1 29.94 -16.76 2.91
N LYS A 2 29.17 -17.82 3.22
CA LYS A 2 28.06 -18.25 2.32
C LYS A 2 26.96 -17.20 2.35
N LYS A 3 26.49 -16.78 1.17
CA LYS A 3 25.39 -15.80 1.08
C LYS A 3 24.09 -16.37 1.62
N LYS A 4 23.23 -15.52 2.15
CA LYS A 4 21.83 -15.85 2.46
C LYS A 4 21.04 -16.01 1.16
N PRO A 5 20.02 -16.88 1.09
CA PRO A 5 19.34 -17.12 -0.19
C PRO A 5 18.68 -15.88 -0.78
N ILE A 6 17.79 -15.23 -0.03
CA ILE A 6 16.93 -14.15 -0.54
C ILE A 6 16.78 -13.04 0.49
N ILE A 7 16.74 -11.78 0.03
CA ILE A 7 16.22 -10.63 0.76
C ILE A 7 14.92 -10.15 0.13
N ILE A 8 13.90 -9.95 0.95
CA ILE A 8 12.67 -9.28 0.54
C ILE A 8 12.88 -7.77 0.68
N MET A 9 12.52 -7.04 -0.34
CA MET A 9 12.63 -5.59 -0.41
C MET A 9 11.27 -5.00 -0.81
N THR A 10 10.89 -3.90 -0.19
CA THR A 10 9.66 -3.15 -0.51
C THR A 10 9.95 -1.65 -0.47
N ASP A 11 8.97 -0.81 -0.72
CA ASP A 11 9.07 0.62 -0.48
C ASP A 11 8.16 1.08 0.68
N SER A 12 8.35 2.30 1.17
CA SER A 12 7.61 2.82 2.34
C SER A 12 6.09 2.92 2.13
N ASN A 13 5.60 2.78 0.88
CA ASN A 13 4.15 2.73 0.61
C ASN A 13 3.49 1.43 1.09
N SER A 14 4.26 0.42 1.49
CA SER A 14 3.76 -0.76 2.21
C SER A 14 3.25 -0.43 3.62
N GLY A 15 3.61 0.73 4.17
CA GLY A 15 3.34 1.09 5.55
C GLY A 15 4.27 0.43 6.56
N ILE A 16 5.26 -0.36 6.11
CA ILE A 16 6.30 -0.95 6.99
C ILE A 16 7.34 0.13 7.27
N ARG A 17 7.55 0.42 8.54
CA ARG A 17 8.53 1.42 8.99
C ARG A 17 9.95 0.87 8.96
N GLN A 18 10.95 1.76 8.92
CA GLN A 18 12.37 1.39 8.96
C GLN A 18 12.73 0.57 10.21
N SER A 19 12.11 0.86 11.35
CA SER A 19 12.29 0.09 12.59
C SER A 19 11.75 -1.34 12.47
N GLU A 20 10.57 -1.53 11.90
CA GLU A 20 9.96 -2.85 11.68
C GLU A 20 10.73 -3.67 10.65
N ALA A 21 11.29 -3.02 9.62
CA ALA A 21 12.06 -3.68 8.55
C ALA A 21 13.23 -4.51 9.09
N LYS A 22 13.93 -3.98 10.09
CA LYS A 22 15.06 -4.66 10.72
C LYS A 22 14.64 -5.96 11.43
N ASP A 23 13.54 -5.92 12.15
CA ASP A 23 13.02 -7.09 12.89
C ASP A 23 12.46 -8.15 11.93
N LEU A 24 11.86 -7.73 10.81
CA LEU A 24 11.39 -8.61 9.75
C LEU A 24 12.53 -9.17 8.87
N GLY A 25 13.74 -8.62 8.96
CA GLY A 25 14.88 -9.01 8.12
C GLY A 25 14.69 -8.66 6.65
N ILE A 26 14.03 -7.53 6.36
CA ILE A 26 13.74 -7.03 5.01
C ILE A 26 14.42 -5.67 4.78
N PHE A 27 14.35 -5.17 3.55
CA PHE A 27 14.80 -3.83 3.20
C PHE A 27 13.60 -2.96 2.75
N VAL A 28 13.45 -1.77 3.33
CA VAL A 28 12.42 -0.79 2.94
C VAL A 28 13.07 0.41 2.28
N VAL A 29 12.74 0.65 1.01
CA VAL A 29 13.15 1.85 0.26
C VAL A 29 12.34 3.04 0.76
N PRO A 30 12.97 4.09 1.29
CA PRO A 30 12.27 5.31 1.62
C PRO A 30 11.81 6.02 0.34
N MET A 31 10.53 6.30 0.22
CA MET A 31 9.98 7.03 -0.93
C MET A 31 10.16 8.53 -0.75
N PRO A 32 10.80 9.21 -1.72
CA PRO A 32 10.97 10.65 -1.66
C PRO A 32 9.67 11.40 -1.95
N PHE A 33 9.47 12.50 -1.24
CA PHE A 33 8.42 13.48 -1.53
C PHE A 33 8.92 14.89 -1.20
N THR A 34 8.30 15.91 -1.76
CA THR A 34 8.65 17.30 -1.51
C THR A 34 7.56 18.03 -0.78
N ILE A 35 7.97 18.96 0.10
CA ILE A 35 7.12 19.97 0.74
C ILE A 35 7.75 21.32 0.42
N ASN A 36 7.03 22.20 -0.28
CA ASN A 36 7.52 23.52 -0.71
C ASN A 36 8.91 23.45 -1.38
N ASP A 37 9.06 22.48 -2.30
CA ASP A 37 10.27 22.19 -3.08
C ASP A 37 11.47 21.61 -2.30
N GLU A 38 11.34 21.36 -0.99
CA GLU A 38 12.34 20.64 -0.20
C GLU A 38 12.02 19.14 -0.13
N GLU A 39 13.04 18.28 -0.28
CA GLU A 39 12.88 16.82 -0.29
C GLU A 39 12.87 16.25 1.14
N TYR A 40 11.94 15.31 1.37
CA TYR A 40 11.77 14.62 2.64
C TYR A 40 11.57 13.11 2.45
N PHE A 41 11.88 12.37 3.53
CA PHE A 41 11.68 10.92 3.65
C PHE A 41 11.01 10.63 4.99
N GLU A 42 9.92 9.88 4.95
CA GLU A 42 9.15 9.49 6.13
C GLU A 42 10.02 8.73 7.15
N ASP A 43 9.87 9.04 8.43
CA ASP A 43 10.60 8.47 9.56
C ASP A 43 12.14 8.68 9.51
N ILE A 44 12.65 9.45 8.55
CA ILE A 44 14.08 9.77 8.39
C ILE A 44 14.31 11.29 8.59
N SER A 45 13.62 12.11 7.80
CA SER A 45 13.79 13.58 7.85
C SER A 45 12.53 14.32 8.27
N ILE A 46 11.39 13.62 8.42
CA ILE A 46 10.12 14.20 8.86
C ILE A 46 9.22 13.14 9.48
N SER A 47 8.48 13.51 10.51
CA SER A 47 7.45 12.71 11.15
C SER A 47 6.07 12.88 10.48
N GLN A 48 5.12 11.97 10.79
CA GLN A 48 3.72 12.11 10.38
C GLN A 48 3.10 13.42 10.89
N GLU A 49 3.35 13.77 12.14
CA GLU A 49 2.79 14.99 12.78
C GLU A 49 3.26 16.27 12.07
N GLU A 50 4.56 16.41 11.83
CA GLU A 50 5.15 17.55 11.11
C GLU A 50 4.60 17.67 9.68
N PHE A 51 4.47 16.54 8.96
CA PHE A 51 3.91 16.54 7.61
C PHE A 51 2.48 17.11 7.57
N TYR A 52 1.62 16.69 8.48
CA TYR A 52 0.24 17.19 8.49
C TYR A 52 0.16 18.65 8.99
N GLU A 53 1.12 19.12 9.79
CA GLU A 53 1.25 20.54 10.14
C GLU A 53 1.51 21.39 8.89
N PHE A 54 2.42 20.96 8.02
CA PHE A 54 2.63 21.61 6.72
C PHE A 54 1.37 21.60 5.85
N LEU A 55 0.62 20.51 5.81
CA LEU A 55 -0.63 20.45 5.04
C LEU A 55 -1.72 21.39 5.59
N ARG A 56 -1.79 21.60 6.92
CA ARG A 56 -2.69 22.59 7.53
C ARG A 56 -2.33 24.03 7.14
N GLN A 57 -1.06 24.28 6.85
CA GLN A 57 -0.56 25.57 6.34
C GLN A 57 -0.66 25.69 4.81
N ASP A 58 -1.39 24.81 4.16
CA ASP A 58 -1.60 24.75 2.69
C ASP A 58 -0.31 24.58 1.88
N ALA A 59 0.69 23.91 2.44
CA ALA A 59 1.96 23.62 1.78
C ALA A 59 1.76 22.86 0.46
N THR A 60 2.64 23.13 -0.48
CA THR A 60 2.68 22.41 -1.75
C THR A 60 3.42 21.08 -1.56
N VAL A 61 2.77 19.98 -1.88
CA VAL A 61 3.37 18.64 -1.79
C VAL A 61 3.39 17.95 -3.14
N SER A 62 4.46 17.20 -3.42
CA SER A 62 4.56 16.33 -4.58
C SER A 62 5.40 15.09 -4.23
N THR A 63 5.40 14.09 -5.12
CA THR A 63 6.13 12.84 -4.93
C THR A 63 7.01 12.56 -6.12
N SER A 64 8.14 11.90 -5.86
CA SER A 64 9.02 11.35 -6.88
C SER A 64 9.27 9.86 -6.63
N GLN A 65 9.88 9.20 -7.60
CA GLN A 65 10.37 7.84 -7.45
C GLN A 65 11.80 7.86 -6.90
N PRO A 66 12.27 6.76 -6.28
CA PRO A 66 13.68 6.60 -5.96
C PRO A 66 14.53 6.72 -7.24
N SER A 67 15.71 7.33 -7.14
CA SER A 67 16.61 7.44 -8.30
C SER A 67 17.10 6.07 -8.75
N GLN A 68 17.45 5.94 -10.05
CA GLN A 68 18.06 4.73 -10.59
C GLN A 68 19.34 4.38 -9.83
N ILE A 69 20.20 5.35 -9.61
CA ILE A 69 21.50 5.17 -8.92
C ILE A 69 21.25 4.59 -7.52
N TYR A 70 20.30 5.13 -6.77
CA TYR A 70 19.97 4.64 -5.43
C TYR A 70 19.52 3.17 -5.44
N LEU A 71 18.64 2.78 -6.37
CA LEU A 71 18.17 1.40 -6.47
C LEU A 71 19.28 0.44 -6.87
N GLU A 72 20.10 0.78 -7.88
CA GLU A 72 21.20 -0.05 -8.38
C GLU A 72 22.31 -0.22 -7.33
N GLU A 73 22.66 0.84 -6.60
CA GLU A 73 23.63 0.76 -5.48
C GLU A 73 23.07 -0.08 -4.33
N THR A 74 21.77 0.07 -3.99
CA THR A 74 21.11 -0.73 -2.98
C THR A 74 21.14 -2.22 -3.34
N TRP A 75 20.74 -2.59 -4.55
CA TRP A 75 20.78 -3.98 -5.01
C TRP A 75 22.21 -4.54 -5.06
N THR A 76 23.16 -3.74 -5.54
CA THR A 76 24.58 -4.12 -5.54
C THR A 76 25.08 -4.45 -4.13
N ASN A 77 24.70 -3.64 -3.13
CA ASN A 77 25.09 -3.87 -1.74
C ASN A 77 24.38 -5.09 -1.14
N LEU A 78 23.06 -5.24 -1.36
CA LEU A 78 22.32 -6.41 -0.90
C LEU A 78 22.85 -7.71 -1.51
N LEU A 79 23.21 -7.72 -2.78
CA LEU A 79 23.75 -8.89 -3.48
C LEU A 79 25.18 -9.28 -3.03
N LYS A 80 25.86 -8.48 -2.19
CA LYS A 80 27.08 -8.92 -1.51
C LYS A 80 26.76 -9.96 -0.42
N GLU A 81 25.59 -9.86 0.23
CA GLU A 81 25.18 -10.69 1.36
C GLU A 81 24.15 -11.75 0.98
N TYR A 82 23.34 -11.49 -0.07
CA TYR A 82 22.23 -12.35 -0.52
C TYR A 82 22.48 -12.85 -1.95
N GLU A 83 21.87 -13.98 -2.29
CA GLU A 83 21.94 -14.54 -3.65
C GLU A 83 20.93 -13.85 -4.58
N GLU A 84 19.75 -13.54 -4.05
CA GLU A 84 18.64 -12.92 -4.79
C GLU A 84 17.99 -11.78 -4.00
N VAL A 85 17.44 -10.79 -4.73
CA VAL A 85 16.60 -9.70 -4.19
C VAL A 85 15.20 -9.83 -4.80
N VAL A 86 14.17 -9.85 -3.97
CA VAL A 86 12.77 -9.75 -4.41
C VAL A 86 12.23 -8.40 -4.01
N PHE A 87 12.08 -7.49 -4.98
CA PHE A 87 11.59 -6.13 -4.76
C PHE A 87 10.10 -6.02 -5.07
N ILE A 88 9.32 -5.63 -4.08
CA ILE A 88 7.85 -5.45 -4.13
C ILE A 88 7.56 -3.95 -4.00
N PRO A 89 7.60 -3.17 -5.09
CA PRO A 89 7.24 -1.76 -5.08
C PRO A 89 5.72 -1.59 -5.13
N MET A 90 5.26 -0.36 -4.85
CA MET A 90 3.87 0.03 -5.07
C MET A 90 3.44 -0.22 -6.51
N SER A 91 2.14 -0.49 -6.70
CA SER A 91 1.49 -0.74 -8.01
C SER A 91 2.00 0.13 -9.15
N SER A 92 2.27 -0.50 -10.30
CA SER A 92 2.68 0.19 -11.54
C SER A 92 1.62 1.17 -12.09
N GLY A 93 0.35 0.99 -11.75
CA GLY A 93 -0.73 1.92 -12.16
C GLY A 93 -0.79 3.21 -11.33
N LEU A 94 -0.12 3.24 -10.16
CA LEU A 94 -0.07 4.38 -9.26
C LEU A 94 1.30 5.09 -9.26
N SER A 95 2.38 4.38 -9.59
CA SER A 95 3.75 4.91 -9.61
C SER A 95 4.56 4.29 -10.74
N ALA A 96 5.44 5.09 -11.36
CA ALA A 96 6.39 4.61 -12.36
C ALA A 96 7.54 3.77 -11.75
N THR A 97 7.68 3.72 -10.42
CA THR A 97 8.76 3.01 -9.73
C THR A 97 8.87 1.56 -10.18
N CYS A 98 7.75 0.83 -10.26
CA CYS A 98 7.75 -0.58 -10.63
C CYS A 98 8.30 -0.82 -12.04
N GLU A 99 7.83 -0.08 -13.04
CA GLU A 99 8.26 -0.25 -14.43
C GLU A 99 9.72 0.17 -14.64
N ASN A 100 10.16 1.25 -14.01
CA ASN A 100 11.55 1.68 -14.05
C ASN A 100 12.46 0.67 -13.34
N ALA A 101 12.09 0.19 -12.16
CA ALA A 101 12.83 -0.84 -11.45
C ALA A 101 12.95 -2.15 -12.26
N LYS A 102 11.90 -2.58 -12.98
CA LYS A 102 11.98 -3.73 -13.91
C LYS A 102 13.04 -3.50 -15.00
N ASN A 103 13.14 -2.27 -15.52
CA ASN A 103 14.13 -1.94 -16.53
C ASN A 103 15.56 -1.95 -15.96
N TYR A 104 15.77 -1.37 -14.78
CA TYR A 104 17.09 -1.36 -14.11
C TYR A 104 17.55 -2.76 -13.71
N ALA A 105 16.62 -3.61 -13.26
CA ALA A 105 16.91 -4.99 -12.84
C ALA A 105 17.48 -5.87 -13.98
N LYS A 106 17.31 -5.50 -15.25
CA LYS A 106 17.86 -6.25 -16.40
C LYS A 106 19.39 -6.36 -16.37
N SER A 107 20.08 -5.40 -15.75
CA SER A 107 21.56 -5.39 -15.61
C SER A 107 22.09 -6.28 -14.47
N PHE A 108 21.21 -6.95 -13.70
CA PHE A 108 21.58 -7.74 -12.52
C PHE A 108 21.53 -9.27 -12.76
N ASP A 109 21.66 -9.73 -13.99
CA ASP A 109 21.80 -11.16 -14.36
C ASP A 109 20.71 -12.06 -13.77
N GLY A 110 19.48 -11.57 -13.68
CA GLY A 110 18.36 -12.35 -13.14
C GLY A 110 18.38 -12.55 -11.63
N LYS A 111 19.17 -11.77 -10.88
CA LYS A 111 19.25 -11.85 -9.40
C LYS A 111 18.30 -10.86 -8.70
N VAL A 112 17.70 -9.92 -9.41
CA VAL A 112 16.73 -8.95 -8.89
C VAL A 112 15.39 -9.21 -9.54
N PHE A 113 14.40 -9.57 -8.72
CA PHE A 113 13.04 -9.89 -9.14
C PHE A 113 12.09 -8.77 -8.72
N VAL A 114 11.70 -7.91 -9.64
CA VAL A 114 10.74 -6.84 -9.39
C VAL A 114 9.33 -7.36 -9.59
N VAL A 115 8.49 -7.23 -8.57
CA VAL A 115 7.12 -7.77 -8.52
C VAL A 115 6.11 -6.66 -8.75
N ASP A 116 5.23 -6.80 -9.73
CA ASP A 116 4.07 -5.92 -9.91
C ASP A 116 2.80 -6.61 -9.44
N ASN A 117 2.52 -6.54 -8.16
CA ASN A 117 1.34 -7.16 -7.58
C ASN A 117 0.12 -6.23 -7.50
N LYS A 118 0.19 -5.03 -8.09
CA LYS A 118 -0.92 -4.05 -8.16
C LYS A 118 -1.42 -3.54 -6.80
N ARG A 119 -0.68 -3.74 -5.73
CA ARG A 119 -1.11 -3.41 -4.37
C ARG A 119 -0.44 -2.15 -3.83
N ILE A 120 -1.01 -1.61 -2.75
CA ILE A 120 -0.55 -0.43 -2.01
C ILE A 120 -0.95 -0.58 -0.54
N SER A 121 -0.26 0.08 0.38
CA SER A 121 -0.59 0.17 1.81
C SER A 121 -0.74 -1.22 2.45
N CYS A 122 -1.74 -1.46 3.31
CA CYS A 122 -1.95 -2.73 4.00
C CYS A 122 -1.94 -3.96 3.06
N ASN A 123 -2.49 -3.84 1.85
CA ASN A 123 -2.47 -4.95 0.88
C ASN A 123 -1.07 -5.22 0.34
N MET A 124 -0.24 -4.19 0.17
CA MET A 124 1.17 -4.35 -0.19
C MET A 124 1.97 -4.93 1.00
N LYS A 125 1.67 -4.53 2.23
CA LYS A 125 2.20 -5.11 3.46
C LYS A 125 1.90 -6.62 3.53
N GLU A 126 0.67 -7.05 3.23
CA GLU A 126 0.33 -8.48 3.11
C GLU A 126 1.24 -9.21 2.12
N SER A 127 1.51 -8.62 0.96
CA SER A 127 2.39 -9.25 -0.03
C SER A 127 3.83 -9.41 0.46
N VAL A 128 4.30 -8.50 1.30
CA VAL A 128 5.63 -8.63 1.94
C VAL A 128 5.64 -9.81 2.90
N PHE A 129 4.61 -9.99 3.72
CA PHE A 129 4.49 -11.15 4.63
C PHE A 129 4.36 -12.46 3.85
N GLU A 130 3.56 -12.51 2.76
CA GLU A 130 3.50 -13.66 1.88
C GLU A 130 4.87 -14.00 1.27
N ALA A 131 5.64 -12.98 0.84
CA ALA A 131 6.99 -13.17 0.31
C ALA A 131 7.98 -13.71 1.36
N ILE A 132 7.92 -13.21 2.60
CA ILE A 132 8.73 -13.70 3.72
C ILE A 132 8.42 -15.17 4.00
N ALA A 133 7.14 -15.54 4.07
CA ALA A 133 6.73 -16.94 4.30
C ALA A 133 7.21 -17.87 3.19
N LEU A 134 7.08 -17.47 1.93
CA LEU A 134 7.57 -18.22 0.77
C LEU A 134 9.10 -18.36 0.79
N ALA A 135 9.83 -17.32 1.15
CA ALA A 135 11.30 -17.37 1.28
C ALA A 135 11.73 -18.33 2.42
N LYS A 136 11.04 -18.31 3.56
CA LYS A 136 11.24 -19.29 4.65
C LYS A 136 11.00 -20.74 4.21
N GLN A 137 10.08 -20.97 3.26
CA GLN A 137 9.84 -22.29 2.64
C GLN A 137 10.88 -22.66 1.58
N GLY A 138 11.89 -21.85 1.32
CA GLY A 138 12.94 -22.10 0.33
C GLY A 138 12.52 -21.85 -1.12
N LYS A 139 11.48 -21.06 -1.37
CA LYS A 139 11.11 -20.64 -2.73
C LYS A 139 12.14 -19.67 -3.29
N THR A 140 12.41 -19.78 -4.60
CA THR A 140 13.29 -18.85 -5.33
C THR A 140 12.60 -17.50 -5.58
N GLY A 141 13.36 -16.46 -5.86
CA GLY A 141 12.83 -15.14 -6.21
C GLY A 141 11.85 -15.16 -7.38
N SER A 142 12.14 -15.98 -8.39
CA SER A 142 11.22 -16.21 -9.52
C SER A 142 9.89 -16.84 -9.09
N GLN A 143 9.91 -17.82 -8.18
CA GLN A 143 8.70 -18.47 -7.66
C GLN A 143 7.87 -17.51 -6.79
N ILE A 144 8.53 -16.72 -5.95
CA ILE A 144 7.87 -15.68 -5.12
C ILE A 144 7.21 -14.64 -6.03
N LYS A 145 7.95 -14.11 -7.02
CA LYS A 145 7.40 -13.17 -8.01
C LYS A 145 6.19 -13.74 -8.72
N ALA A 146 6.29 -14.95 -9.26
CA ALA A 146 5.20 -15.60 -9.99
C ALA A 146 3.94 -15.82 -9.11
N TYR A 147 4.13 -16.14 -7.81
CA TYR A 147 3.03 -16.28 -6.86
C TYR A 147 2.33 -14.95 -6.63
N LEU A 148 3.08 -13.90 -6.26
CA LEU A 148 2.52 -12.59 -5.93
C LEU A 148 1.83 -11.92 -7.12
N GLU A 149 2.37 -12.06 -8.34
CA GLU A 149 1.75 -11.52 -9.54
C GLU A 149 0.48 -12.29 -9.93
N ARG A 150 0.45 -13.63 -9.75
CA ARG A 150 -0.76 -14.45 -9.96
C ARG A 150 -1.89 -14.09 -8.99
N THR A 151 -1.57 -13.72 -7.75
CA THR A 151 -2.55 -13.35 -6.72
C THR A 151 -2.81 -11.85 -6.63
N SER A 152 -2.32 -11.09 -7.61
CA SER A 152 -2.36 -9.63 -7.62
C SER A 152 -3.77 -9.04 -7.58
N ASN A 153 -4.78 -9.79 -8.04
CA ASN A 153 -6.19 -9.36 -8.05
C ASN A 153 -6.98 -9.77 -6.80
N LEU A 154 -6.35 -10.45 -5.82
CA LEU A 154 -7.02 -10.90 -4.60
C LEU A 154 -6.97 -9.83 -3.51
N PHE A 155 -7.50 -8.66 -3.81
CA PHE A 155 -7.65 -7.56 -2.87
C PHE A 155 -8.75 -6.58 -3.31
N ALA A 156 -9.26 -5.80 -2.35
CA ALA A 156 -10.08 -4.63 -2.62
C ALA A 156 -9.73 -3.49 -1.65
N VAL A 157 -9.86 -2.26 -2.12
CA VAL A 157 -9.65 -1.04 -1.31
C VAL A 157 -10.87 -0.16 -1.48
N TYR A 158 -11.47 0.24 -0.37
CA TYR A 158 -12.52 1.27 -0.31
C TYR A 158 -12.06 2.37 0.62
N ILE A 159 -11.87 3.57 0.09
CA ILE A 159 -11.37 4.71 0.84
C ILE A 159 -12.33 5.89 0.76
N MET A 160 -12.78 6.38 1.90
CA MET A 160 -13.39 7.69 2.03
C MET A 160 -12.27 8.72 2.15
N VAL A 161 -12.30 9.76 1.32
CA VAL A 161 -11.35 10.88 1.40
C VAL A 161 -12.04 12.16 1.89
N GLY A 162 -11.29 13.01 2.58
CA GLY A 162 -11.79 14.30 3.05
C GLY A 162 -12.06 15.27 1.89
N THR A 163 -11.22 15.19 0.86
CA THR A 163 -11.27 16.05 -0.34
C THR A 163 -10.64 15.34 -1.54
N LEU A 164 -11.05 15.72 -2.75
CA LEU A 164 -10.43 15.25 -3.99
C LEU A 164 -9.25 16.15 -4.45
N LYS A 165 -8.95 17.25 -3.73
CA LYS A 165 -7.94 18.25 -4.10
C LYS A 165 -6.59 17.58 -4.41
N TYR A 166 -6.10 16.76 -3.49
CA TYR A 166 -4.79 16.12 -3.59
C TYR A 166 -4.72 15.06 -4.69
N LEU A 167 -5.74 14.21 -4.80
CA LEU A 167 -5.83 13.19 -5.86
C LEU A 167 -5.90 13.80 -7.26
N LYS A 168 -6.65 14.90 -7.43
CA LYS A 168 -6.74 15.65 -8.69
C LYS A 168 -5.37 16.25 -9.04
N ARG A 169 -4.74 16.93 -8.11
CA ARG A 169 -3.42 17.55 -8.28
C ARG A 169 -2.35 16.51 -8.63
N GLY A 170 -2.35 15.38 -7.94
CA GLY A 170 -1.41 14.30 -8.16
C GLY A 170 -1.70 13.44 -9.40
N GLY A 171 -2.88 13.55 -10.02
CA GLY A 171 -3.24 12.76 -11.20
C GLY A 171 -3.47 11.27 -10.92
N ARG A 172 -3.70 10.85 -9.68
CA ARG A 172 -3.97 9.46 -9.27
C ARG A 172 -5.46 9.12 -9.18
N ILE A 173 -6.30 9.94 -9.78
CA ILE A 173 -7.73 9.73 -9.90
C ILE A 173 -8.14 9.65 -11.37
N SER A 174 -9.14 8.81 -11.70
CA SER A 174 -9.66 8.72 -13.06
C SER A 174 -10.35 10.03 -13.48
N ALA A 175 -10.40 10.31 -14.78
CA ALA A 175 -11.05 11.51 -15.31
C ALA A 175 -12.54 11.59 -14.89
N ALA A 176 -13.25 10.44 -14.90
CA ALA A 176 -14.64 10.35 -14.47
C ALA A 176 -14.83 10.68 -12.98
N ALA A 177 -13.94 10.19 -12.12
CA ALA A 177 -13.97 10.50 -10.69
C ALA A 177 -13.51 11.94 -10.41
N ALA A 178 -12.56 12.46 -11.17
CA ALA A 178 -12.10 13.86 -11.06
C ALA A 178 -13.17 14.89 -11.49
N ALA A 179 -14.07 14.51 -12.38
CA ALA A 179 -15.19 15.37 -12.82
C ALA A 179 -16.26 15.60 -11.72
N ILE A 180 -16.19 14.88 -10.60
CA ILE A 180 -17.05 15.14 -9.45
C ILE A 180 -16.77 16.55 -8.94
N GLY A 181 -17.79 17.41 -9.04
CA GLY A 181 -17.72 18.77 -8.51
C GLY A 181 -17.44 18.78 -7.00
N SER A 182 -16.90 19.88 -6.51
CA SER A 182 -16.74 20.15 -5.09
C SER A 182 -18.12 20.51 -4.48
N ALA A 183 -19.02 19.53 -4.39
CA ALA A 183 -20.25 19.74 -3.64
C ALA A 183 -19.90 19.81 -2.15
N LEU A 184 -20.22 20.94 -1.53
CA LEU A 184 -20.02 21.16 -0.08
C LEU A 184 -20.61 20.00 0.72
N ASN A 185 -19.80 19.45 1.63
CA ASN A 185 -20.18 18.41 2.61
C ASN A 185 -20.33 16.97 2.09
N LEU A 186 -20.04 16.66 0.82
CA LEU A 186 -20.04 15.28 0.36
C LEU A 186 -18.70 14.58 0.69
N LYS A 187 -18.80 13.32 1.09
CA LYS A 187 -17.66 12.43 1.33
C LYS A 187 -17.55 11.43 0.19
N PRO A 188 -16.58 11.58 -0.73
CA PRO A 188 -16.37 10.59 -1.78
C PRO A 188 -15.81 9.30 -1.21
N ILE A 189 -16.35 8.18 -1.69
CA ILE A 189 -15.80 6.85 -1.50
C ILE A 189 -15.22 6.41 -2.84
N LEU A 190 -13.95 6.05 -2.82
CA LEU A 190 -13.18 5.64 -3.98
C LEU A 190 -12.71 4.19 -3.82
N THR A 191 -12.32 3.58 -4.94
CA THR A 191 -11.69 2.26 -5.01
C THR A 191 -10.52 2.29 -5.97
N THR A 192 -9.62 1.30 -5.85
CA THR A 192 -8.58 1.01 -6.83
C THR A 192 -8.37 -0.49 -6.94
N ASN A 193 -8.09 -0.95 -8.14
CA ASN A 193 -7.59 -2.29 -8.47
C ASN A 193 -6.08 -2.28 -8.77
N GLY A 194 -5.39 -1.26 -8.30
CA GLY A 194 -3.97 -1.01 -8.58
C GLY A 194 -3.73 0.07 -9.64
N ASP A 195 -4.79 0.58 -10.26
CA ASP A 195 -4.75 1.72 -11.17
C ASP A 195 -5.25 3.00 -10.48
N LYS A 196 -5.50 4.06 -11.26
CA LYS A 196 -6.04 5.32 -10.72
C LYS A 196 -7.35 5.09 -9.98
N PHE A 197 -7.55 5.84 -8.91
CA PHE A 197 -8.76 5.77 -8.10
C PHE A 197 -10.03 6.10 -8.88
N GLU A 198 -11.05 5.28 -8.68
CA GLU A 198 -12.37 5.41 -9.27
C GLU A 198 -13.45 5.67 -8.21
N LYS A 199 -14.55 6.32 -8.62
CA LYS A 199 -15.67 6.59 -7.73
C LYS A 199 -16.51 5.36 -7.47
N VAL A 200 -16.77 5.09 -6.19
CA VAL A 200 -17.75 4.09 -5.73
C VAL A 200 -19.07 4.76 -5.35
N ALA A 201 -19.01 5.79 -4.52
CA ALA A 201 -20.18 6.48 -3.99
C ALA A 201 -19.85 7.91 -3.54
N MET A 202 -20.92 8.69 -3.32
CA MET A 202 -20.88 9.97 -2.60
C MET A 202 -21.87 9.88 -1.43
N VAL A 203 -21.43 10.22 -0.23
CA VAL A 203 -22.25 10.17 0.98
C VAL A 203 -22.14 11.47 1.77
N LEU A 204 -23.06 11.69 2.72
CA LEU A 204 -23.14 12.93 3.49
C LEU A 204 -22.35 12.92 4.81
N SER A 205 -21.97 11.71 5.30
CA SER A 205 -21.32 11.59 6.60
C SER A 205 -20.32 10.44 6.65
N VAL A 206 -19.37 10.51 7.60
CA VAL A 206 -18.42 9.43 7.89
C VAL A 206 -19.14 8.12 8.27
N ALA A 207 -20.23 8.21 9.04
CA ALA A 207 -21.02 7.03 9.42
C ALA A 207 -21.63 6.33 8.18
N GLN A 208 -22.16 7.10 7.23
CA GLN A 208 -22.65 6.54 5.96
C GLN A 208 -21.51 5.95 5.13
N ALA A 209 -20.33 6.58 5.12
CA ALA A 209 -19.17 6.06 4.41
C ALA A 209 -18.73 4.71 4.99
N LYS A 210 -18.56 4.59 6.29
CA LYS A 210 -18.21 3.33 6.97
C LYS A 210 -19.21 2.21 6.64
N LYS A 211 -20.51 2.49 6.78
CA LYS A 211 -21.57 1.52 6.42
C LYS A 211 -21.49 1.09 4.96
N LYS A 212 -21.24 2.04 4.04
CA LYS A 212 -21.12 1.74 2.60
C LYS A 212 -19.89 0.90 2.28
N MET A 213 -18.74 1.19 2.91
CA MET A 213 -17.52 0.41 2.74
C MET A 213 -17.68 -1.02 3.27
N ILE A 214 -18.28 -1.22 4.46
CA ILE A 214 -18.59 -2.55 5.00
C ILE A 214 -19.53 -3.31 4.04
N GLN A 215 -20.56 -2.65 3.51
CA GLN A 215 -21.47 -3.28 2.54
C GLN A 215 -20.74 -3.75 1.28
N LYS A 216 -19.78 -2.97 0.78
CA LYS A 216 -18.96 -3.35 -0.37
C LYS A 216 -18.08 -4.55 -0.06
N VAL A 217 -17.41 -4.56 1.10
CA VAL A 217 -16.62 -5.71 1.55
C VAL A 217 -17.48 -6.97 1.67
N LYS A 218 -18.70 -6.88 2.23
CA LYS A 218 -19.66 -8.02 2.29
C LYS A 218 -19.97 -8.56 0.90
N THR A 219 -20.26 -7.67 -0.04
CA THR A 219 -20.52 -8.08 -1.42
C THR A 219 -19.31 -8.81 -2.02
N ASP A 220 -18.11 -8.29 -1.83
CA ASP A 220 -16.90 -8.85 -2.42
C ASP A 220 -16.58 -10.25 -1.89
N ILE A 221 -16.72 -10.49 -0.57
CA ILE A 221 -16.50 -11.82 0.02
C ILE A 221 -17.60 -12.84 -0.34
N GLU A 222 -18.77 -12.37 -0.74
CA GLU A 222 -19.88 -13.23 -1.21
C GLU A 222 -19.81 -13.50 -2.73
N THR A 223 -19.01 -12.72 -3.47
CA THR A 223 -18.93 -12.79 -4.94
C THR A 223 -17.51 -13.02 -5.43
N ALA A 224 -16.74 -11.94 -5.59
CA ALA A 224 -15.41 -11.96 -6.22
C ALA A 224 -14.37 -12.80 -5.44
N PHE A 225 -14.46 -12.82 -4.11
CA PHE A 225 -13.51 -13.50 -3.22
C PHE A 225 -14.12 -14.65 -2.43
N LYS A 226 -15.25 -15.19 -2.90
CA LYS A 226 -15.97 -16.25 -2.19
C LYS A 226 -15.09 -17.46 -1.88
N ASN A 227 -14.31 -17.94 -2.85
CA ASN A 227 -13.45 -19.09 -2.68
C ASN A 227 -12.36 -18.87 -1.61
N GLU A 228 -11.73 -17.68 -1.62
CA GLU A 228 -10.69 -17.31 -0.67
C GLU A 228 -11.26 -17.08 0.73
N TYR A 229 -12.47 -16.52 0.80
CA TYR A 229 -13.20 -16.35 2.06
C TYR A 229 -13.58 -17.70 2.68
N GLU A 230 -14.11 -18.64 1.90
CA GLU A 230 -14.44 -20.00 2.35
C GLU A 230 -13.19 -20.79 2.79
N LYS A 231 -12.01 -20.51 2.21
CA LYS A 231 -10.71 -21.05 2.64
C LYS A 231 -10.16 -20.40 3.91
N GLY A 232 -10.76 -19.31 4.36
CA GLY A 232 -10.28 -18.54 5.53
C GLY A 232 -8.97 -17.77 5.30
N THR A 233 -8.62 -17.47 4.04
CA THR A 233 -7.39 -16.74 3.69
C THR A 233 -7.60 -15.24 3.54
N MET A 234 -8.87 -14.76 3.58
CA MET A 234 -9.15 -13.33 3.47
C MET A 234 -8.89 -12.60 4.78
N THR A 235 -8.26 -11.44 4.64
CA THR A 235 -7.92 -10.52 5.73
C THR A 235 -8.60 -9.19 5.54
N ILE A 236 -8.73 -8.41 6.62
CA ILE A 236 -9.19 -7.04 6.56
C ILE A 236 -8.33 -6.15 7.45
N SER A 237 -8.03 -4.95 6.95
CA SER A 237 -7.31 -3.90 7.67
C SER A 237 -8.01 -2.55 7.49
N VAL A 238 -7.69 -1.62 8.35
CA VAL A 238 -8.10 -0.23 8.25
C VAL A 238 -6.86 0.62 8.01
N ALA A 239 -6.90 1.50 7.01
CA ALA A 239 -5.88 2.52 6.81
C ALA A 239 -6.46 3.92 6.98
N HIS A 240 -5.64 4.88 7.39
CA HIS A 240 -6.10 6.24 7.64
C HIS A 240 -5.02 7.30 7.33
N THR A 241 -5.44 8.55 7.20
CA THR A 241 -4.55 9.72 7.19
C THR A 241 -4.96 10.66 8.31
N GLU A 242 -4.11 10.85 9.32
CA GLU A 242 -4.36 11.71 10.48
C GLU A 242 -5.74 11.47 11.14
N ASN A 243 -6.20 10.22 11.24
CA ASN A 243 -7.57 9.88 11.65
C ASN A 243 -7.65 8.60 12.50
N LEU A 244 -6.67 8.39 13.37
CA LEU A 244 -6.55 7.15 14.16
C LEU A 244 -7.79 6.87 15.02
N ALA A 245 -8.33 7.88 15.69
CA ALA A 245 -9.48 7.70 16.58
C ALA A 245 -10.72 7.18 15.82
N GLU A 246 -10.97 7.64 14.61
CA GLU A 246 -12.08 7.16 13.78
C GLU A 246 -11.75 5.80 13.13
N ALA A 247 -10.48 5.54 12.85
CA ALA A 247 -10.01 4.24 12.33
C ALA A 247 -10.23 3.12 13.37
N GLU A 248 -9.94 3.36 14.66
CA GLU A 248 -10.20 2.38 15.72
C GLU A 248 -11.71 2.12 15.91
N LYS A 249 -12.56 3.14 15.83
CA LYS A 249 -14.01 2.95 15.82
C LYS A 249 -14.45 2.12 14.61
N PHE A 250 -13.88 2.39 13.44
CA PHE A 250 -14.22 1.68 12.22
C PHE A 250 -13.79 0.21 12.28
N LYS A 251 -12.62 -0.08 12.85
CA LYS A 251 -12.19 -1.45 13.17
C LYS A 251 -13.25 -2.18 14.02
N ALA A 252 -13.70 -1.55 15.10
CA ALA A 252 -14.71 -2.17 15.97
C ALA A 252 -16.04 -2.46 15.23
N GLU A 253 -16.47 -1.55 14.35
CA GLU A 253 -17.65 -1.75 13.51
C GLU A 253 -17.45 -2.90 12.50
N ILE A 254 -16.27 -2.96 11.84
CA ILE A 254 -15.92 -4.05 10.92
C ILE A 254 -15.94 -5.39 11.64
N MET A 255 -15.27 -5.51 12.79
CA MET A 255 -15.19 -6.77 13.55
C MET A 255 -16.55 -7.26 14.05
N LYS A 256 -17.46 -6.33 14.35
CA LYS A 256 -18.84 -6.67 14.70
C LYS A 256 -19.64 -7.20 13.52
N GLU A 257 -19.46 -6.59 12.34
CA GLU A 257 -20.25 -6.89 11.13
C GLU A 257 -19.67 -8.05 10.31
N LEU A 258 -18.38 -8.35 10.48
CA LEU A 258 -17.60 -9.33 9.72
C LEU A 258 -16.70 -10.17 10.66
N PRO A 259 -17.28 -10.85 11.67
CA PRO A 259 -16.52 -11.52 12.73
C PRO A 259 -15.62 -12.67 12.24
N ASN A 260 -15.88 -13.21 11.04
CA ASN A 260 -15.12 -14.32 10.46
C ASN A 260 -13.92 -13.86 9.61
N LEU A 261 -13.78 -12.56 9.35
CA LEU A 261 -12.57 -12.04 8.69
C LEU A 261 -11.44 -11.86 9.71
N LYS A 262 -10.23 -12.25 9.34
CA LYS A 262 -9.03 -12.03 10.15
C LYS A 262 -8.63 -10.55 10.04
N PHE A 263 -8.76 -9.81 11.14
CA PHE A 263 -8.30 -8.42 11.19
C PHE A 263 -6.78 -8.37 11.37
N ARG A 264 -6.11 -7.49 10.58
CA ARG A 264 -4.64 -7.38 10.60
C ARG A 264 -4.16 -6.08 11.27
N TRP A 265 -4.40 -4.94 10.64
CA TRP A 265 -3.79 -3.68 11.06
C TRP A 265 -4.77 -2.51 11.06
N VAL A 266 -4.48 -1.54 11.94
CA VAL A 266 -4.89 -0.16 11.80
C VAL A 266 -3.62 0.64 11.53
N ASP A 267 -3.38 0.99 10.27
CA ASP A 267 -2.13 1.63 9.86
C ASP A 267 -2.37 3.03 9.30
N PRO A 268 -1.50 4.01 9.61
CA PRO A 268 -1.46 5.23 8.85
C PRO A 268 -0.99 4.97 7.42
N LEU A 269 -1.51 5.71 6.45
CA LEU A 269 -0.95 5.73 5.10
C LEU A 269 0.43 6.38 5.15
N SER A 270 1.38 5.88 4.34
CA SER A 270 2.69 6.51 4.20
C SER A 270 2.58 7.97 3.74
N LEU A 271 3.56 8.79 4.07
CA LEU A 271 3.52 10.22 3.74
C LEU A 271 3.53 10.47 2.23
N SER A 272 4.24 9.66 1.46
CA SER A 272 4.20 9.76 0.00
C SER A 272 2.80 9.45 -0.58
N VAL A 273 2.06 8.50 0.00
CA VAL A 273 0.65 8.26 -0.36
C VAL A 273 -0.23 9.42 0.12
N SER A 274 0.03 9.92 1.32
CA SER A 274 -0.72 11.03 1.93
C SER A 274 -0.62 12.34 1.14
N CYS A 275 0.48 12.56 0.41
CA CYS A 275 0.61 13.68 -0.56
C CYS A 275 -0.52 13.68 -1.61
N HIS A 276 -1.06 12.51 -1.96
CA HIS A 276 -2.14 12.36 -2.95
C HIS A 276 -3.52 12.20 -2.32
N ILE A 277 -3.61 11.69 -1.09
CA ILE A 277 -4.89 11.42 -0.40
C ILE A 277 -5.33 12.62 0.42
N GLY A 278 -4.39 13.31 1.08
CA GLY A 278 -4.66 14.38 2.03
C GLY A 278 -5.15 13.86 3.40
N PRO A 279 -5.39 14.76 4.36
CA PRO A 279 -5.79 14.41 5.73
C PRO A 279 -7.23 13.92 5.82
N GLY A 280 -7.54 13.17 6.89
CA GLY A 280 -8.89 12.76 7.27
C GLY A 280 -9.47 11.61 6.47
N ALA A 281 -8.66 10.87 5.71
CA ALA A 281 -9.12 9.69 4.99
C ALA A 281 -9.28 8.48 5.92
N LEU A 282 -10.16 7.56 5.49
CA LEU A 282 -10.44 6.32 6.19
C LEU A 282 -10.72 5.22 5.16
N ALA A 283 -10.00 4.11 5.24
CA ALA A 283 -10.11 3.01 4.28
C ALA A 283 -10.37 1.67 4.95
N ALA A 284 -11.19 0.83 4.30
CA ALA A 284 -11.24 -0.61 4.51
C ALA A 284 -10.45 -1.28 3.38
N THR A 285 -9.50 -2.13 3.74
CA THR A 285 -8.64 -2.85 2.79
C THR A 285 -8.83 -4.34 3.01
N LEU A 286 -9.51 -4.98 2.05
CA LEU A 286 -9.67 -6.43 1.99
C LEU A 286 -8.47 -7.02 1.26
N GLY A 287 -7.79 -7.99 1.87
CA GLY A 287 -6.61 -8.65 1.33
C GLY A 287 -6.75 -10.17 1.36
N ASN A 288 -5.77 -10.85 0.78
CA ASN A 288 -5.61 -12.29 0.89
C ASN A 288 -4.20 -12.60 1.38
N ASN A 289 -4.09 -13.51 2.35
CA ASN A 289 -2.82 -14.07 2.79
C ASN A 289 -2.99 -15.57 3.13
N ALA A 290 -2.47 -16.41 2.26
CA ALA A 290 -2.55 -17.86 2.43
C ALA A 290 -1.53 -18.41 3.46
N PHE A 291 -0.66 -17.57 4.01
CA PHE A 291 0.45 -17.97 4.90
C PHE A 291 0.36 -17.38 6.32
N MET A 292 -0.76 -16.78 6.69
CA MET A 292 -0.92 -16.11 7.99
C MET A 292 -0.55 -16.98 9.20
N ASP A 293 -0.80 -18.27 9.13
CA ASP A 293 -0.49 -19.20 10.23
C ASP A 293 1.00 -19.58 10.29
N GLN A 294 1.85 -19.01 9.42
CA GLN A 294 3.30 -19.25 9.32
C GLN A 294 4.15 -18.01 9.62
N GLU A 295 3.51 -16.92 10.03
CA GLU A 295 4.16 -15.64 10.35
C GLU A 295 4.84 -15.61 11.72
#